data_6c543baeaa9901d42382a5f9bfb9f2ce
#
_entry.id   6c543baeaa9901d42382a5f9bfb9f2ce
#
_cell.length_a   1.000
_cell.length_b   1.000
_cell.length_c   1.000
_cell.angle_alpha   90.00
_cell.angle_beta   90.00
_cell.angle_gamma   90.00
#
_symmetry.space_group_name_H-M   'P 1'
#
loop_
_entity.id
_entity.type
_entity.pdbx_description
1 polymer ?
#
loop_
_entity_poly.entity_id
_entity_poly.type
_entity_poly.pdbx_seq_one_letter_code
_entity_poly.pdbx_strand_id
1 'polypeptide(L)'
;MERRIFAHRGLNRVAPENSLAAFEKTADAGLTWIETDVDILGDGTPIVIHDTSLDRTTNRSGSYYGLEKADLASIDAGSWFSPEFAGQPLPTLEQLIELLNRRGLNANIEIKSNEAGGAMSMRLIDSILDALTGLDPEREVFFSSFNHVLLAKIKERAPQYEVGCLYETCALYDDWKSMLELVGASYIHPEDRGLTKSKVEAFREAGFGVNVWTVNSIDRAHELFNWGATGVFTDVADSFAHLQ
;
A
#
# COMPACT_ATOMS: atom_id res chain seq x y z
N MET A 1 -6.05 9.86 19.40
CA MET A 1 -5.27 9.60 18.19
C MET A 1 -6.27 9.18 17.13
N GLU A 2 -6.21 9.77 15.95
CA GLU A 2 -7.11 9.48 14.85
C GLU A 2 -6.92 8.03 14.38
N ARG A 3 -8.02 7.31 14.20
CA ARG A 3 -8.00 5.92 13.68
C ARG A 3 -8.01 5.97 12.19
N ARG A 4 -7.12 5.21 11.53
CA ARG A 4 -7.06 5.14 10.06
C ARG A 4 -7.65 3.83 9.57
N ILE A 5 -8.54 3.93 8.60
CA ILE A 5 -9.07 2.78 7.87
C ILE A 5 -8.48 2.84 6.46
N PHE A 6 -7.61 1.90 6.14
CA PHE A 6 -6.99 1.81 4.82
C PHE A 6 -7.80 0.86 3.95
N ALA A 7 -8.36 1.36 2.86
CA ALA A 7 -8.98 0.51 1.84
C ALA A 7 -7.86 -0.25 1.11
N HIS A 8 -7.68 -1.53 1.45
CA HIS A 8 -6.64 -2.42 0.95
C HIS A 8 -6.78 -2.63 -0.55
N ARG A 9 -5.85 -2.07 -1.35
CA ARG A 9 -5.90 -2.01 -2.83
C ARG A 9 -7.15 -1.31 -3.36
N GLY A 10 -7.67 -0.31 -2.61
CA GLY A 10 -8.96 0.32 -2.84
C GLY A 10 -10.14 -0.52 -2.33
N LEU A 11 -11.38 -0.20 -2.76
CA LEU A 11 -12.55 -1.04 -2.48
C LEU A 11 -12.54 -2.30 -3.36
N ASN A 12 -11.63 -3.22 -3.08
CA ASN A 12 -11.32 -4.40 -3.88
C ASN A 12 -12.42 -5.46 -3.95
N ARG A 13 -13.49 -5.33 -3.13
CA ARG A 13 -14.68 -6.21 -3.19
C ARG A 13 -15.72 -5.76 -4.19
N VAL A 14 -15.66 -4.50 -4.63
CA VAL A 14 -16.67 -3.90 -5.53
C VAL A 14 -16.07 -3.38 -6.84
N ALA A 15 -14.74 -3.35 -6.94
CA ALA A 15 -14.00 -3.00 -8.15
C ALA A 15 -12.66 -3.78 -8.19
N PRO A 16 -12.00 -3.89 -9.36
CA PRO A 16 -10.70 -4.57 -9.45
C PRO A 16 -9.67 -3.95 -8.51
N GLU A 17 -8.98 -4.79 -7.73
CA GLU A 17 -7.90 -4.32 -6.83
C GLU A 17 -6.85 -3.50 -7.59
N ASN A 18 -6.24 -2.52 -6.91
CA ASN A 18 -5.18 -1.68 -7.46
C ASN A 18 -5.56 -0.97 -8.77
N SER A 19 -6.85 -0.68 -8.98
CA SER A 19 -7.34 0.07 -10.14
C SER A 19 -7.83 1.46 -9.75
N LEU A 20 -7.80 2.39 -10.70
CA LEU A 20 -8.37 3.73 -10.48
C LEU A 20 -9.86 3.62 -10.10
N ALA A 21 -10.59 2.65 -10.64
CA ALA A 21 -11.99 2.41 -10.30
C ALA A 21 -12.18 2.04 -8.82
N ALA A 22 -11.31 1.19 -8.25
CA ALA A 22 -11.39 0.83 -6.82
C ALA A 22 -11.09 2.03 -5.92
N PHE A 23 -10.17 2.89 -6.31
CA PHE A 23 -9.82 4.10 -5.56
C PHE A 23 -10.91 5.17 -5.67
N GLU A 24 -11.54 5.34 -6.84
CA GLU A 24 -12.73 6.21 -7.00
C GLU A 24 -13.86 5.78 -6.05
N LYS A 25 -14.17 4.47 -6.03
CA LYS A 25 -15.19 3.93 -5.13
C LYS A 25 -14.83 4.12 -3.64
N THR A 26 -13.55 4.11 -3.29
CA THR A 26 -13.10 4.42 -1.93
C THR A 26 -13.50 5.85 -1.53
N ALA A 27 -13.23 6.82 -2.41
CA ALA A 27 -13.63 8.20 -2.18
C ALA A 27 -15.15 8.38 -2.16
N ASP A 28 -15.89 7.68 -3.04
CA ASP A 28 -17.36 7.72 -3.10
C ASP A 28 -18.00 7.17 -1.80
N ALA A 29 -17.34 6.23 -1.13
CA ALA A 29 -17.74 5.70 0.17
C ALA A 29 -17.39 6.63 1.36
N GLY A 30 -16.79 7.80 1.11
CA GLY A 30 -16.41 8.76 2.16
C GLY A 30 -15.16 8.36 2.94
N LEU A 31 -14.38 7.40 2.44
CA LEU A 31 -13.09 7.01 3.01
C LEU A 31 -12.00 7.97 2.54
N THR A 32 -11.01 8.20 3.38
CA THR A 32 -9.93 9.17 3.13
C THR A 32 -8.57 8.53 2.90
N TRP A 33 -8.43 7.24 3.20
CA TRP A 33 -7.17 6.51 3.05
C TRP A 33 -7.32 5.27 2.18
N ILE A 34 -6.41 5.14 1.23
CA ILE A 34 -6.18 3.90 0.47
C ILE A 34 -4.88 3.25 0.88
N GLU A 35 -4.79 1.96 0.63
CA GLU A 35 -3.53 1.25 0.52
C GLU A 35 -3.38 0.75 -0.91
N THR A 36 -2.14 0.68 -1.40
CA THR A 36 -1.82 0.31 -2.77
C THR A 36 -0.40 -0.21 -2.90
N ASP A 37 -0.18 -1.06 -3.88
CA ASP A 37 1.11 -1.68 -4.19
C ASP A 37 1.75 -1.03 -5.41
N VAL A 38 3.04 -0.72 -5.35
CA VAL A 38 3.78 -0.12 -6.46
C VAL A 38 5.03 -0.93 -6.79
N ASP A 39 5.17 -1.28 -8.07
CA ASP A 39 6.38 -1.84 -8.66
C ASP A 39 6.72 -1.11 -9.97
N ILE A 40 7.65 -1.61 -10.79
CA ILE A 40 8.29 -0.88 -11.88
C ILE A 40 8.34 -1.69 -13.18
N LEU A 41 8.09 -1.05 -14.32
CA LEU A 41 8.34 -1.61 -15.65
C LEU A 41 9.83 -1.57 -16.01
N GLY A 42 10.21 -2.27 -17.07
CA GLY A 42 11.58 -2.30 -17.58
C GLY A 42 12.15 -0.94 -18.00
N ASP A 43 11.30 -0.04 -18.48
CA ASP A 43 11.67 1.33 -18.84
C ASP A 43 11.78 2.28 -17.65
N GLY A 44 11.38 1.83 -16.45
CA GLY A 44 11.42 2.61 -15.21
C GLY A 44 10.10 3.29 -14.83
N THR A 45 9.03 3.03 -15.56
CA THR A 45 7.70 3.55 -15.22
C THR A 45 7.15 2.84 -13.99
N PRO A 46 6.81 3.54 -12.88
CA PRO A 46 6.18 2.94 -11.72
C PRO A 46 4.71 2.63 -12.01
N ILE A 47 4.29 1.41 -11.71
CA ILE A 47 2.93 0.89 -11.93
C ILE A 47 2.30 0.42 -10.64
N VAL A 48 0.97 0.40 -10.62
CA VAL A 48 0.17 -0.03 -9.46
C VAL A 48 -0.24 -1.49 -9.65
N ILE A 49 0.49 -2.40 -8.99
CA ILE A 49 0.28 -3.86 -9.09
C ILE A 49 0.81 -4.58 -7.85
N HIS A 50 0.09 -5.61 -7.39
CA HIS A 50 0.52 -6.41 -6.24
C HIS A 50 1.49 -7.53 -6.62
N ASP A 51 1.13 -8.33 -7.64
CA ASP A 51 1.87 -9.54 -8.01
C ASP A 51 3.09 -9.20 -8.88
N THR A 52 4.10 -10.06 -8.90
CA THR A 52 5.28 -9.92 -9.76
C THR A 52 5.03 -10.33 -11.23
N SER A 53 3.77 -10.68 -11.56
CA SER A 53 3.32 -11.02 -12.90
C SER A 53 1.92 -10.47 -13.20
N LEU A 54 1.56 -10.47 -14.49
CA LEU A 54 0.27 -9.97 -14.99
C LEU A 54 -0.86 -11.00 -14.90
N ASP A 55 -0.56 -12.25 -14.52
CA ASP A 55 -1.43 -13.42 -14.74
C ASP A 55 -2.78 -13.34 -14.02
N ARG A 56 -2.81 -12.87 -12.76
CA ARG A 56 -4.00 -12.93 -11.93
C ARG A 56 -4.99 -11.79 -12.19
N THR A 57 -4.48 -10.60 -12.42
CA THR A 57 -5.29 -9.37 -12.41
C THR A 57 -5.33 -8.65 -13.76
N THR A 58 -4.87 -9.31 -14.85
CA THR A 58 -4.93 -8.73 -16.18
C THR A 58 -5.31 -9.76 -17.25
N ASN A 59 -5.52 -9.27 -18.47
CA ASN A 59 -5.73 -10.10 -19.67
C ASN A 59 -4.43 -10.64 -20.28
N ARG A 60 -3.25 -10.39 -19.67
CA ARG A 60 -1.93 -10.82 -20.13
C ARG A 60 -1.27 -11.73 -19.10
N SER A 61 -0.25 -12.45 -19.53
CA SER A 61 0.52 -13.36 -18.68
C SER A 61 2.01 -13.04 -18.70
N GLY A 62 2.69 -13.44 -17.62
CA GLY A 62 4.13 -13.31 -17.46
C GLY A 62 4.57 -12.03 -16.77
N SER A 63 5.89 -11.86 -16.70
CA SER A 63 6.53 -10.73 -16.03
C SER A 63 6.34 -9.42 -16.81
N TYR A 64 6.21 -8.32 -16.11
CA TYR A 64 6.15 -6.96 -16.67
C TYR A 64 7.51 -6.23 -16.65
N TYR A 65 8.56 -6.84 -16.10
CA TYR A 65 9.89 -6.19 -16.02
C TYR A 65 10.58 -5.99 -17.38
N GLY A 66 10.06 -6.56 -18.46
CA GLY A 66 10.52 -6.32 -19.83
C GLY A 66 9.62 -5.38 -20.63
N LEU A 67 8.55 -4.84 -20.02
CA LEU A 67 7.58 -3.96 -20.68
C LEU A 67 7.97 -2.49 -20.52
N GLU A 68 7.38 -1.67 -21.41
CA GLU A 68 7.50 -0.22 -21.41
C GLU A 68 6.12 0.43 -21.17
N LYS A 69 6.08 1.73 -20.82
CA LYS A 69 4.83 2.49 -20.60
C LYS A 69 3.85 2.36 -21.78
N ALA A 70 4.36 2.30 -23.01
CA ALA A 70 3.53 2.15 -24.20
C ALA A 70 2.75 0.83 -24.26
N ASP A 71 3.26 -0.24 -23.63
CA ASP A 71 2.61 -1.55 -23.59
C ASP A 71 1.33 -1.54 -22.74
N LEU A 72 1.23 -0.62 -21.76
CA LEU A 72 0.09 -0.51 -20.84
C LEU A 72 -1.24 -0.30 -21.58
N ALA A 73 -1.24 0.35 -22.74
CA ALA A 73 -2.44 0.58 -23.55
C ALA A 73 -3.13 -0.72 -24.00
N SER A 74 -2.42 -1.84 -23.99
CA SER A 74 -2.94 -3.16 -24.38
C SER A 74 -3.25 -4.08 -23.19
N ILE A 75 -3.06 -3.60 -21.97
CA ILE A 75 -3.28 -4.37 -20.75
C ILE A 75 -4.62 -3.96 -20.14
N ASP A 76 -5.54 -4.94 -20.09
CA ASP A 76 -6.82 -4.80 -19.40
C ASP A 76 -6.69 -5.40 -17.99
N ALA A 77 -6.75 -4.55 -16.98
CA ALA A 77 -6.66 -4.89 -15.56
C ALA A 77 -8.03 -4.94 -14.87
N GLY A 78 -9.14 -4.96 -15.64
CA GLY A 78 -10.48 -4.93 -15.09
C GLY A 78 -11.36 -6.11 -15.42
N SER A 79 -11.27 -6.68 -16.63
CA SER A 79 -12.16 -7.74 -17.12
C SER A 79 -12.10 -9.05 -16.33
N TRP A 80 -10.98 -9.32 -15.65
CA TRP A 80 -10.84 -10.48 -14.76
C TRP A 80 -11.80 -10.42 -13.56
N PHE A 81 -12.13 -9.21 -13.11
CA PHE A 81 -13.03 -8.99 -11.97
C PHE A 81 -14.50 -9.09 -12.40
N SER A 82 -14.90 -8.32 -13.41
CA SER A 82 -16.21 -8.44 -14.04
C SER A 82 -16.23 -7.74 -15.41
N PRO A 83 -17.18 -8.10 -16.32
CA PRO A 83 -17.33 -7.44 -17.62
C PRO A 83 -17.60 -5.92 -17.54
N GLU A 84 -18.14 -5.42 -16.43
CA GLU A 84 -18.39 -4.00 -16.20
C GLU A 84 -17.08 -3.19 -16.20
N PHE A 85 -15.97 -3.79 -15.77
CA PHE A 85 -14.65 -3.16 -15.69
C PHE A 85 -13.75 -3.51 -16.88
N ALA A 86 -14.28 -4.14 -17.93
CA ALA A 86 -13.49 -4.44 -19.12
C ALA A 86 -12.87 -3.15 -19.71
N GLY A 87 -11.59 -3.23 -20.09
CA GLY A 87 -10.84 -2.11 -20.64
C GLY A 87 -10.26 -1.14 -19.57
N GLN A 88 -10.33 -1.47 -18.28
CA GLN A 88 -9.62 -0.70 -17.25
C GLN A 88 -8.11 -0.87 -17.45
N PRO A 89 -7.34 0.22 -17.62
CA PRO A 89 -5.90 0.12 -17.77
C PRO A 89 -5.23 -0.29 -16.46
N LEU A 90 -4.06 -0.92 -16.56
CA LEU A 90 -3.14 -1.05 -15.43
C LEU A 90 -2.60 0.35 -15.11
N PRO A 91 -2.84 0.91 -13.90
CA PRO A 91 -2.51 2.29 -13.62
C PRO A 91 -1.00 2.52 -13.46
N THR A 92 -0.51 3.69 -13.88
CA THR A 92 0.78 4.22 -13.42
C THR A 92 0.62 4.94 -12.08
N LEU A 93 1.72 5.10 -11.34
CA LEU A 93 1.73 5.89 -10.11
C LEU A 93 1.36 7.36 -10.36
N GLU A 94 1.74 7.93 -11.50
CA GLU A 94 1.35 9.30 -11.90
C GLU A 94 -0.17 9.44 -11.98
N GLN A 95 -0.86 8.48 -12.61
CA GLN A 95 -2.32 8.48 -12.71
C GLN A 95 -2.99 8.32 -11.33
N LEU A 96 -2.39 7.52 -10.45
CA LEU A 96 -2.85 7.41 -9.07
C LEU A 96 -2.71 8.75 -8.33
N ILE A 97 -1.57 9.43 -8.43
CA ILE A 97 -1.33 10.73 -7.79
C ILE A 97 -2.35 11.78 -8.28
N GLU A 98 -2.64 11.83 -9.58
CA GLU A 98 -3.69 12.70 -10.13
C GLU A 98 -5.06 12.42 -9.50
N LEU A 99 -5.37 11.13 -9.27
CA LEU A 99 -6.61 10.72 -8.60
C LEU A 99 -6.60 11.13 -7.12
N LEU A 100 -5.52 10.89 -6.39
CA LEU A 100 -5.38 11.31 -4.98
C LEU A 100 -5.65 12.80 -4.82
N ASN A 101 -5.02 13.62 -5.66
CA ASN A 101 -5.20 15.08 -5.66
C ASN A 101 -6.66 15.46 -5.94
N ARG A 102 -7.26 14.90 -6.99
CA ARG A 102 -8.63 15.22 -7.42
C ARG A 102 -9.69 14.79 -6.40
N ARG A 103 -9.50 13.65 -5.74
CA ARG A 103 -10.48 13.06 -4.82
C ARG A 103 -10.21 13.37 -3.36
N GLY A 104 -9.08 14.01 -3.04
CA GLY A 104 -8.70 14.31 -1.66
C GLY A 104 -8.32 13.07 -0.85
N LEU A 105 -7.78 12.03 -1.50
CA LEU A 105 -7.36 10.80 -0.84
C LEU A 105 -5.91 10.87 -0.39
N ASN A 106 -5.63 10.18 0.69
CA ASN A 106 -4.28 9.90 1.20
C ASN A 106 -3.91 8.43 0.92
N ALA A 107 -2.63 8.08 0.93
CA ALA A 107 -2.21 6.74 0.58
C ALA A 107 -1.12 6.16 1.49
N ASN A 108 -1.26 4.89 1.84
CA ASN A 108 -0.14 4.02 2.15
C ASN A 108 0.30 3.32 0.86
N ILE A 109 1.53 3.58 0.43
CA ILE A 109 2.12 2.96 -0.77
C ILE A 109 3.06 1.85 -0.32
N GLU A 110 2.69 0.59 -0.58
CA GLU A 110 3.61 -0.53 -0.43
C GLU A 110 4.59 -0.55 -1.59
N ILE A 111 5.89 -0.45 -1.29
CA ILE A 111 6.95 -0.65 -2.27
C ILE A 111 7.26 -2.13 -2.38
N LYS A 112 6.98 -2.71 -3.54
CA LYS A 112 7.17 -4.14 -3.76
C LYS A 112 8.67 -4.50 -3.87
N SER A 113 9.00 -5.67 -3.35
CA SER A 113 10.33 -6.27 -3.53
C SER A 113 10.38 -6.92 -4.90
N ASN A 114 10.82 -6.15 -5.92
CA ASN A 114 10.87 -6.68 -7.28
C ASN A 114 11.94 -7.76 -7.48
N GLU A 115 11.74 -8.59 -8.50
CA GLU A 115 12.65 -9.69 -8.86
C GLU A 115 13.80 -9.24 -9.79
N ALA A 116 13.81 -7.98 -10.21
CA ALA A 116 14.75 -7.45 -11.20
C ALA A 116 16.11 -6.99 -10.62
N GLY A 117 16.30 -7.16 -9.30
CA GLY A 117 17.56 -6.89 -8.61
C GLY A 117 17.71 -5.46 -8.10
N GLY A 118 18.79 -5.25 -7.31
CA GLY A 118 18.97 -4.02 -6.53
C GLY A 118 19.03 -2.73 -7.35
N ALA A 119 19.58 -2.75 -8.57
CA ALA A 119 19.62 -1.57 -9.43
C ALA A 119 18.18 -1.13 -9.83
N MET A 120 17.31 -2.08 -10.15
CA MET A 120 15.91 -1.78 -10.47
C MET A 120 15.14 -1.31 -9.22
N SER A 121 15.41 -1.92 -8.06
CA SER A 121 14.84 -1.46 -6.79
C SER A 121 15.20 -0.01 -6.47
N MET A 122 16.45 0.39 -6.73
CA MET A 122 16.87 1.79 -6.54
C MET A 122 16.19 2.72 -7.54
N ARG A 123 16.03 2.27 -8.81
CA ARG A 123 15.31 3.02 -9.83
C ARG A 123 13.82 3.17 -9.48
N LEU A 124 13.19 2.13 -8.91
CA LEU A 124 11.82 2.21 -8.41
C LEU A 124 11.66 3.32 -7.37
N ILE A 125 12.56 3.37 -6.38
CA ILE A 125 12.56 4.44 -5.36
C ILE A 125 12.67 5.81 -6.02
N ASP A 126 13.62 6.00 -6.94
CA ASP A 126 13.82 7.28 -7.61
C ASP A 126 12.57 7.69 -8.42
N SER A 127 11.98 6.74 -9.18
CA SER A 127 10.78 7.00 -9.97
C SER A 127 9.54 7.29 -9.10
N ILE A 128 9.41 6.64 -7.93
CA ILE A 128 8.35 6.96 -6.96
C ILE A 128 8.51 8.39 -6.44
N LEU A 129 9.71 8.76 -6.00
CA LEU A 129 9.96 10.10 -5.46
C LEU A 129 9.77 11.19 -6.52
N ASP A 130 10.17 10.93 -7.75
CA ASP A 130 9.93 11.84 -8.87
C ASP A 130 8.42 12.03 -9.13
N ALA A 131 7.65 10.94 -9.18
CA ALA A 131 6.20 11.01 -9.37
C ALA A 131 5.51 11.80 -8.25
N LEU A 132 5.95 11.63 -6.99
CA LEU A 132 5.39 12.34 -5.83
C LEU A 132 5.64 13.85 -5.83
N THR A 133 6.48 14.37 -6.72
CA THR A 133 6.60 15.83 -6.91
C THR A 133 5.30 16.47 -7.42
N GLY A 134 4.42 15.66 -8.04
CA GLY A 134 3.08 16.06 -8.48
C GLY A 134 1.99 15.95 -7.40
N LEU A 135 2.31 15.48 -6.19
CA LEU A 135 1.34 15.33 -5.11
C LEU A 135 0.99 16.69 -4.50
N ASP A 136 -0.30 16.94 -4.32
CA ASP A 136 -0.81 18.11 -3.59
C ASP A 136 -0.29 18.09 -2.14
N PRO A 137 0.27 19.20 -1.63
CA PRO A 137 0.81 19.30 -0.27
C PRO A 137 -0.23 19.05 0.84
N GLU A 138 -1.52 19.09 0.53
CA GLU A 138 -2.58 18.72 1.47
C GLU A 138 -2.80 17.19 1.54
N ARG A 139 -2.16 16.42 0.70
CA ARG A 139 -2.26 14.94 0.68
C ARG A 139 -1.15 14.32 1.48
N GLU A 140 -1.50 13.30 2.24
CA GLU A 140 -0.55 12.53 3.03
C GLU A 140 -0.22 11.22 2.29
N VAL A 141 1.07 10.94 2.19
CA VAL A 141 1.58 9.65 1.71
C VAL A 141 2.64 9.16 2.68
N PHE A 142 2.57 7.90 3.02
CA PHE A 142 3.67 7.19 3.67
C PHE A 142 3.90 5.83 2.99
N PHE A 143 5.06 5.25 3.22
CA PHE A 143 5.48 4.03 2.55
C PHE A 143 5.45 2.83 3.49
N SER A 144 5.17 1.67 2.92
CA SER A 144 5.38 0.39 3.60
C SER A 144 6.11 -0.60 2.69
N SER A 145 6.73 -1.60 3.28
CA SER A 145 7.36 -2.70 2.56
C SER A 145 7.69 -3.86 3.49
N PHE A 146 7.67 -5.08 2.96
CA PHE A 146 8.31 -6.25 3.59
C PHE A 146 9.84 -6.20 3.45
N ASN A 147 10.35 -5.48 2.47
CA ASN A 147 11.78 -5.24 2.32
C ASN A 147 12.18 -3.95 3.05
N HIS A 148 12.53 -4.10 4.33
CA HIS A 148 12.87 -2.96 5.18
C HIS A 148 14.11 -2.19 4.70
N VAL A 149 14.97 -2.79 3.85
CA VAL A 149 16.10 -2.06 3.23
C VAL A 149 15.59 -0.98 2.28
N LEU A 150 14.49 -1.23 1.53
CA LEU A 150 13.88 -0.21 0.66
C LEU A 150 13.39 0.99 1.49
N LEU A 151 12.78 0.73 2.65
CA LEU A 151 12.30 1.79 3.55
C LEU A 151 13.46 2.62 4.11
N ALA A 152 14.58 1.98 4.51
CA ALA A 152 15.78 2.69 4.91
C ALA A 152 16.32 3.57 3.77
N LYS A 153 16.28 3.09 2.51
CA LYS A 153 16.69 3.88 1.34
C LYS A 153 15.74 5.06 1.05
N ILE A 154 14.45 4.91 1.29
CA ILE A 154 13.49 6.04 1.26
C ILE A 154 13.88 7.07 2.33
N LYS A 155 14.12 6.65 3.58
CA LYS A 155 14.48 7.57 4.67
C LYS A 155 15.80 8.31 4.42
N GLU A 156 16.78 7.66 3.76
CA GLU A 156 18.01 8.31 3.35
C GLU A 156 17.81 9.42 2.31
N ARG A 157 16.86 9.24 1.36
CA ARG A 157 16.63 10.15 0.23
C ARG A 157 15.56 11.20 0.48
N ALA A 158 14.52 10.83 1.22
CA ALA A 158 13.34 11.63 1.44
C ALA A 158 12.87 11.49 2.91
N PRO A 159 13.63 12.01 3.88
CA PRO A 159 13.38 11.83 5.31
C PRO A 159 12.05 12.40 5.79
N GLN A 160 11.40 13.24 4.99
CA GLN A 160 10.08 13.82 5.29
C GLN A 160 8.94 12.79 5.23
N TYR A 161 9.09 11.70 4.45
CA TYR A 161 8.07 10.67 4.40
C TYR A 161 8.18 9.71 5.58
N GLU A 162 7.06 9.39 6.16
CA GLU A 162 6.95 8.34 7.17
C GLU A 162 7.01 6.96 6.51
N VAL A 163 7.54 5.96 7.24
CA VAL A 163 7.62 4.59 6.76
C VAL A 163 7.11 3.59 7.79
N GLY A 164 6.48 2.50 7.33
CA GLY A 164 5.95 1.41 8.12
C GLY A 164 6.50 0.06 7.70
N CYS A 165 7.12 -0.65 8.62
CA CYS A 165 7.67 -1.98 8.37
C CYS A 165 6.57 -3.04 8.40
N LEU A 166 6.34 -3.73 7.27
CA LEU A 166 5.42 -4.87 7.17
C LEU A 166 6.06 -6.14 7.74
N TYR A 167 5.28 -6.89 8.50
CA TYR A 167 5.69 -8.18 9.07
C TYR A 167 4.59 -9.22 8.94
N GLU A 168 4.92 -10.35 8.32
CA GLU A 168 4.21 -11.60 8.56
C GLU A 168 4.47 -12.08 9.99
N THR A 169 3.52 -12.80 10.58
CA THR A 169 3.64 -13.33 11.94
C THR A 169 4.90 -14.20 12.12
N CYS A 170 5.26 -14.99 11.10
CA CYS A 170 6.43 -15.86 11.12
C CYS A 170 7.78 -15.12 11.03
N ALA A 171 7.78 -13.88 10.57
CA ALA A 171 8.97 -13.03 10.39
C ALA A 171 9.11 -11.96 11.49
N LEU A 172 8.15 -11.88 12.42
CA LEU A 172 8.16 -10.91 13.51
C LEU A 172 8.97 -11.46 14.70
N TYR A 173 10.28 -11.29 14.64
CA TYR A 173 11.23 -11.72 15.68
C TYR A 173 11.35 -10.69 16.82
N ASP A 174 11.99 -11.10 17.92
CA ASP A 174 12.12 -10.27 19.15
C ASP A 174 12.99 -9.02 18.96
N ASP A 175 13.78 -8.94 17.90
CA ASP A 175 14.62 -7.79 17.54
C ASP A 175 13.88 -6.72 16.71
N TRP A 176 12.56 -6.84 16.56
CA TRP A 176 11.72 -5.91 15.78
C TRP A 176 12.00 -4.44 16.10
N LYS A 177 12.23 -4.12 17.38
CA LYS A 177 12.47 -2.74 17.79
C LYS A 177 13.76 -2.18 17.19
N SER A 178 14.85 -2.94 17.26
CA SER A 178 16.12 -2.54 16.65
C SER A 178 15.97 -2.34 15.15
N MET A 179 15.20 -3.21 14.48
CA MET A 179 14.95 -3.10 13.04
C MET A 179 14.21 -1.80 12.71
N LEU A 180 13.12 -1.49 13.43
CA LEU A 180 12.35 -0.26 13.20
C LEU A 180 13.19 1.00 13.44
N GLU A 181 13.97 1.01 14.52
CA GLU A 181 14.84 2.13 14.87
C GLU A 181 15.94 2.35 13.80
N LEU A 182 16.58 1.27 13.30
CA LEU A 182 17.61 1.35 12.26
C LEU A 182 17.04 1.81 10.90
N VAL A 183 15.82 1.42 10.59
CA VAL A 183 15.08 1.89 9.40
C VAL A 183 14.66 3.35 9.53
N GLY A 184 14.49 3.85 10.74
CA GLY A 184 13.86 5.15 11.03
C GLY A 184 12.34 5.10 10.81
N ALA A 185 11.72 3.94 11.12
CA ALA A 185 10.30 3.74 10.91
C ALA A 185 9.45 4.49 11.93
N SER A 186 8.29 5.00 11.48
CA SER A 186 7.24 5.59 12.33
C SER A 186 6.18 4.57 12.72
N TYR A 187 6.03 3.53 11.91
CA TYR A 187 4.98 2.51 12.05
C TYR A 187 5.54 1.09 11.96
N ILE A 188 4.83 0.18 12.62
CA ILE A 188 4.89 -1.26 12.38
C ILE A 188 3.54 -1.72 11.80
N HIS A 189 3.59 -2.55 10.75
CA HIS A 189 2.41 -3.11 10.10
C HIS A 189 2.41 -4.64 10.25
N PRO A 190 1.97 -5.17 11.40
CA PRO A 190 1.94 -6.61 11.64
C PRO A 190 0.73 -7.27 10.99
N GLU A 191 0.90 -8.55 10.58
CA GLU A 191 -0.20 -9.44 10.24
C GLU A 191 -1.12 -9.66 11.45
N ASP A 192 -2.44 -9.64 11.24
CA ASP A 192 -3.43 -9.87 12.31
C ASP A 192 -3.38 -11.28 12.90
N ARG A 193 -3.07 -12.28 12.07
CA ARG A 193 -3.03 -13.67 12.50
C ARG A 193 -2.01 -13.87 13.61
N GLY A 194 -2.47 -14.27 14.81
CA GLY A 194 -1.62 -14.49 15.97
C GLY A 194 -1.10 -13.25 16.67
N LEU A 195 -1.56 -12.06 16.25
CA LEU A 195 -1.24 -10.81 16.94
C LEU A 195 -1.97 -10.74 18.29
N THR A 196 -1.21 -10.47 19.35
CA THR A 196 -1.70 -10.41 20.72
C THR A 196 -1.74 -8.97 21.24
N LYS A 197 -2.59 -8.75 22.27
CA LYS A 197 -2.67 -7.46 22.96
C LYS A 197 -1.30 -7.01 23.47
N SER A 198 -0.56 -7.88 24.12
CA SER A 198 0.77 -7.57 24.68
C SER A 198 1.78 -7.13 23.62
N LYS A 199 1.73 -7.69 22.39
CA LYS A 199 2.57 -7.24 21.27
C LYS A 199 2.17 -5.83 20.82
N VAL A 200 0.88 -5.56 20.64
CA VAL A 200 0.40 -4.23 20.24
C VAL A 200 0.80 -3.18 21.29
N GLU A 201 0.60 -3.49 22.58
CA GLU A 201 1.00 -2.61 23.68
C GLU A 201 2.51 -2.35 23.67
N ALA A 202 3.34 -3.39 23.49
CA ALA A 202 4.79 -3.23 23.40
C ALA A 202 5.24 -2.33 22.23
N PHE A 203 4.61 -2.44 21.04
CA PHE A 203 4.89 -1.56 19.92
C PHE A 203 4.53 -0.11 20.24
N ARG A 204 3.37 0.10 20.88
CA ARG A 204 2.89 1.43 21.28
C ARG A 204 3.77 2.06 22.37
N GLU A 205 4.17 1.28 23.38
CA GLU A 205 5.07 1.72 24.46
C GLU A 205 6.46 2.10 23.91
N ALA A 206 6.91 1.43 22.84
CA ALA A 206 8.15 1.78 22.13
C ALA A 206 8.00 3.04 21.25
N GLY A 207 6.79 3.62 21.10
CA GLY A 207 6.54 4.86 20.38
C GLY A 207 6.07 4.68 18.94
N PHE A 208 5.92 3.47 18.43
CA PHE A 208 5.52 3.22 17.04
C PHE A 208 3.99 3.26 16.86
N GLY A 209 3.53 3.77 15.71
CA GLY A 209 2.17 3.55 15.22
C GLY A 209 1.99 2.08 14.81
N VAL A 210 0.78 1.54 15.01
CA VAL A 210 0.49 0.12 14.71
C VAL A 210 -0.68 0.04 13.75
N ASN A 211 -0.44 -0.37 12.51
CA ASN A 211 -1.48 -0.54 11.50
C ASN A 211 -1.53 -2.02 11.09
N VAL A 212 -2.64 -2.67 11.36
CA VAL A 212 -2.76 -4.15 11.29
C VAL A 212 -3.41 -4.59 9.98
N TRP A 213 -2.86 -5.61 9.32
CA TRP A 213 -3.34 -6.18 8.05
C TRP A 213 -3.59 -7.69 8.15
N THR A 214 -4.53 -8.30 7.41
CA THR A 214 -5.71 -7.67 6.82
C THR A 214 -6.90 -7.98 7.73
N VAL A 215 -7.60 -6.95 8.17
CA VAL A 215 -8.66 -7.05 9.20
C VAL A 215 -10.02 -6.86 8.54
N ASN A 216 -10.77 -7.94 8.36
CA ASN A 216 -12.08 -7.94 7.68
C ASN A 216 -13.26 -8.14 8.63
N SER A 217 -13.02 -8.08 9.95
CA SER A 217 -14.06 -8.15 11.00
C SER A 217 -14.11 -6.85 11.79
N ILE A 218 -15.29 -6.26 11.87
CA ILE A 218 -15.53 -5.03 12.66
C ILE A 218 -15.22 -5.25 14.13
N ASP A 219 -15.62 -6.40 14.69
CA ASP A 219 -15.35 -6.74 16.10
C ASP A 219 -13.83 -6.84 16.35
N ARG A 220 -13.09 -7.44 15.40
CA ARG A 220 -11.64 -7.51 15.48
C ARG A 220 -10.98 -6.14 15.38
N ALA A 221 -11.47 -5.26 14.52
CA ALA A 221 -10.98 -3.89 14.44
C ALA A 221 -11.19 -3.14 15.75
N HIS A 222 -12.38 -3.25 16.35
CA HIS A 222 -12.64 -2.67 17.68
C HIS A 222 -11.68 -3.21 18.75
N GLU A 223 -11.44 -4.51 18.76
CA GLU A 223 -10.49 -5.13 19.69
C GLU A 223 -9.07 -4.56 19.52
N LEU A 224 -8.59 -4.48 18.27
CA LEU A 224 -7.26 -3.94 17.93
C LEU A 224 -7.13 -2.46 18.32
N PHE A 225 -8.14 -1.63 18.05
CA PHE A 225 -8.15 -0.23 18.47
C PHE A 225 -8.18 -0.09 20.00
N ASN A 226 -8.88 -0.97 20.70
CA ASN A 226 -8.86 -1.01 22.18
C ASN A 226 -7.49 -1.45 22.74
N TRP A 227 -6.69 -2.19 21.97
CA TRP A 227 -5.31 -2.53 22.33
C TRP A 227 -4.33 -1.40 22.01
N GLY A 228 -4.75 -0.37 21.25
CA GLY A 228 -3.93 0.79 20.89
C GLY A 228 -3.46 0.81 19.44
N ALA A 229 -3.98 -0.05 18.56
CA ALA A 229 -3.72 0.07 17.12
C ALA A 229 -4.13 1.46 16.59
N THR A 230 -3.37 1.98 15.64
CA THR A 230 -3.58 3.30 15.02
C THR A 230 -4.34 3.21 13.70
N GLY A 231 -4.32 2.04 13.05
CA GLY A 231 -5.04 1.80 11.82
C GLY A 231 -5.22 0.33 11.51
N VAL A 232 -6.10 0.06 10.55
CA VAL A 232 -6.31 -1.29 9.99
C VAL A 232 -6.41 -1.21 8.47
N PHE A 233 -5.79 -2.19 7.80
CA PHE A 233 -5.97 -2.45 6.36
C PHE A 233 -7.09 -3.46 6.20
N THR A 234 -8.06 -3.18 5.33
CA THR A 234 -9.25 -4.03 5.18
C THR A 234 -9.76 -4.09 3.75
N ASP A 235 -10.24 -5.28 3.34
CA ASP A 235 -10.88 -5.50 2.05
C ASP A 235 -12.35 -5.04 2.03
N VAL A 236 -12.92 -4.69 3.19
CA VAL A 236 -14.32 -4.29 3.37
C VAL A 236 -14.42 -2.90 3.99
N ALA A 237 -13.58 -1.97 3.50
CA ALA A 237 -13.39 -0.66 4.11
C ALA A 237 -14.68 0.18 4.16
N ASP A 238 -15.57 0.04 3.20
CA ASP A 238 -16.89 0.66 3.19
C ASP A 238 -17.72 0.35 4.45
N SER A 239 -17.65 -0.90 4.92
CA SER A 239 -18.29 -1.32 6.17
C SER A 239 -17.64 -0.71 7.42
N PHE A 240 -16.40 -0.21 7.32
CA PHE A 240 -15.61 0.38 8.40
C PHE A 240 -15.64 1.92 8.41
N ALA A 241 -16.29 2.57 7.44
CA ALA A 241 -16.27 4.03 7.29
C ALA A 241 -16.71 4.80 8.56
N HIS A 242 -17.57 4.21 9.38
CA HIS A 242 -18.03 4.78 10.64
C HIS A 242 -17.00 4.72 11.80
N LEU A 243 -15.86 4.06 11.59
CA LEU A 243 -14.77 3.91 12.58
C LEU A 243 -13.64 4.94 12.41
N GLN A 244 -13.69 5.78 11.36
CA GLN A 244 -12.72 6.86 11.10
C GLN A 244 -12.79 7.97 12.13
#